data_ff90658ebb75bfe468d3135fa69e0f23
#
_entry.id   ff90658ebb75bfe468d3135fa69e0f23
#
_cell.length_a   1.000
_cell.length_b   1.000
_cell.length_c   1.000
_cell.angle_alpha   90.00
_cell.angle_beta   90.00
_cell.angle_gamma   90.00
#
_symmetry.space_group_name_H-M   'P 1'
#
loop_
_entity.id
_entity.type
_entity.pdbx_description
1 polymer ?
#
loop_
_entity_poly.entity_id
_entity_poly.type
_entity_poly.pdbx_seq_one_letter_code
_entity_poly.pdbx_strand_id
1 'polypeptide(L)'
;MAESLEAEEARGWSNLLLAAEGGDAEAVRAELAAGANINEADGGGWSALHLAALNARTAAVEALIEHPAIDVNSRNKWKSTPLSLASARGHHASILALVKHPEIEINARADYYGRTALIEAAKNGHLDVVKLLVENGADVNLSDKTGRNNALIEAIKGRHYEVAGYLLDSRKMNFLNKDMRLNALIWAGSCHNPQLIEKLEDSIHTFFEGK
;
A
#
# COMPACT_ATOMS: atom_id res chain seq x y z
N MET A 1 0.89 3.04 32.66
CA MET A 1 -0.24 2.10 32.40
C MET A 1 -1.61 2.76 32.59
N ALA A 2 -1.88 3.54 33.65
CA ALA A 2 -3.17 4.23 33.82
C ALA A 2 -3.42 5.33 32.76
N GLU A 3 -2.42 6.14 32.43
CA GLU A 3 -2.53 7.21 31.42
C GLU A 3 -2.80 6.68 29.99
N SER A 4 -2.36 5.43 29.67
CA SER A 4 -2.68 4.80 28.39
C SER A 4 -4.12 4.35 28.31
N LEU A 5 -4.68 3.76 29.38
CA LEU A 5 -6.07 3.31 29.46
C LEU A 5 -7.06 4.49 29.37
N GLU A 6 -6.80 5.59 30.05
CA GLU A 6 -7.63 6.81 29.98
C GLU A 6 -7.61 7.45 28.57
N ALA A 7 -6.48 7.41 27.87
CA ALA A 7 -6.37 7.88 26.49
C ALA A 7 -7.08 6.96 25.49
N GLU A 8 -7.15 5.66 25.76
CA GLU A 8 -7.81 4.64 24.97
C GLU A 8 -9.34 4.69 25.16
N GLU A 9 -9.83 4.86 26.40
CA GLU A 9 -11.24 5.11 26.69
C GLU A 9 -11.75 6.40 26.04
N ALA A 10 -10.92 7.44 25.98
CA ALA A 10 -11.25 8.71 25.30
C ALA A 10 -11.41 8.57 23.78
N ARG A 11 -10.84 7.53 23.15
CA ARG A 11 -11.01 7.24 21.71
C ARG A 11 -12.29 6.47 21.40
N GLY A 12 -12.97 5.90 22.41
CA GLY A 12 -14.15 5.05 22.23
C GLY A 12 -13.86 3.78 21.45
N TRP A 13 -12.65 3.24 21.59
CA TRP A 13 -12.25 2.01 20.90
C TRP A 13 -12.75 0.78 21.68
N SER A 14 -13.21 -0.21 20.92
CA SER A 14 -13.54 -1.52 21.49
C SER A 14 -12.29 -2.33 21.82
N ASN A 15 -12.47 -3.39 22.60
CA ASN A 15 -11.38 -4.33 22.91
C ASN A 15 -10.78 -4.93 21.65
N LEU A 16 -11.58 -5.19 20.60
CA LEU A 16 -11.07 -5.70 19.32
C LEU A 16 -10.12 -4.70 18.65
N LEU A 17 -10.46 -3.42 18.63
CA LEU A 17 -9.59 -2.37 18.07
C LEU A 17 -8.29 -2.25 18.85
N LEU A 18 -8.35 -2.29 20.18
CA LEU A 18 -7.18 -2.24 21.07
C LEU A 18 -6.27 -3.46 20.90
N ALA A 19 -6.85 -4.66 20.86
CA ALA A 19 -6.12 -5.91 20.64
C ALA A 19 -5.39 -5.89 19.28
N ALA A 20 -6.06 -5.38 18.23
CA ALA A 20 -5.50 -5.29 16.90
C ALA A 20 -4.36 -4.25 16.81
N GLU A 21 -4.50 -3.08 17.44
CA GLU A 21 -3.44 -2.07 17.51
C GLU A 21 -2.22 -2.60 18.28
N GLY A 22 -2.46 -3.27 19.41
CA GLY A 22 -1.43 -3.91 20.23
C GLY A 22 -0.74 -5.08 19.53
N GLY A 23 -1.43 -5.74 18.59
CA GLY A 23 -0.93 -6.92 17.88
C GLY A 23 -1.16 -8.23 18.62
N ASP A 24 -2.04 -8.23 19.62
CA ASP A 24 -2.40 -9.43 20.39
C ASP A 24 -3.40 -10.29 19.61
N ALA A 25 -2.89 -11.25 18.85
CA ALA A 25 -3.69 -12.15 18.03
C ALA A 25 -4.63 -13.05 18.84
N GLU A 26 -4.23 -13.43 20.06
CA GLU A 26 -5.06 -14.24 20.95
C GLU A 26 -6.25 -13.43 21.47
N ALA A 27 -6.02 -12.18 21.88
CA ALA A 27 -7.09 -11.27 22.27
C ALA A 27 -8.03 -10.98 21.09
N VAL A 28 -7.49 -10.78 19.87
CA VAL A 28 -8.30 -10.63 18.66
C VAL A 28 -9.23 -11.83 18.45
N ARG A 29 -8.70 -13.06 18.53
CA ARG A 29 -9.51 -14.28 18.38
C ARG A 29 -10.56 -14.42 19.50
N ALA A 30 -10.19 -14.07 20.74
CA ALA A 30 -11.10 -14.12 21.88
C ALA A 30 -12.27 -13.15 21.72
N GLU A 31 -12.03 -11.91 21.31
CA GLU A 31 -13.06 -10.90 21.07
C GLU A 31 -14.01 -11.32 19.93
N LEU A 32 -13.46 -11.88 18.84
CA LEU A 32 -14.26 -12.40 17.73
C LEU A 32 -15.12 -13.61 18.17
N ALA A 33 -14.56 -14.51 18.98
CA ALA A 33 -15.31 -15.64 19.54
C ALA A 33 -16.41 -15.18 20.51
N ALA A 34 -16.23 -14.05 21.20
CA ALA A 34 -17.25 -13.42 22.04
C ALA A 34 -18.34 -12.68 21.24
N GLY A 35 -18.22 -12.62 19.91
CA GLY A 35 -19.21 -12.01 19.01
C GLY A 35 -18.95 -10.55 18.66
N ALA A 36 -17.73 -10.05 18.85
CA ALA A 36 -17.37 -8.70 18.39
C ALA A 36 -17.58 -8.58 16.87
N ASN A 37 -18.03 -7.40 16.42
CA ASN A 37 -18.18 -7.15 14.99
C ASN A 37 -16.81 -6.95 14.35
N ILE A 38 -16.36 -7.90 13.51
CA ILE A 38 -15.06 -7.89 12.82
C ILE A 38 -14.81 -6.61 12.01
N ASN A 39 -15.86 -6.00 11.46
CA ASN A 39 -15.79 -4.81 10.62
C ASN A 39 -16.16 -3.52 11.36
N GLU A 40 -16.23 -3.57 12.71
CA GLU A 40 -16.42 -2.34 13.46
C GLU A 40 -15.28 -1.36 13.20
N ALA A 41 -15.61 -0.08 13.30
CA ALA A 41 -14.65 1.00 13.08
C ALA A 41 -14.93 2.15 14.04
N ASP A 42 -13.87 2.84 14.40
CA ASP A 42 -13.96 4.07 15.19
C ASP A 42 -14.61 5.23 14.42
N GLY A 43 -14.72 6.39 15.10
CA GLY A 43 -15.24 7.61 14.50
C GLY A 43 -14.45 8.12 13.27
N GLY A 44 -13.26 7.61 13.02
CA GLY A 44 -12.41 7.88 11.84
C GLY A 44 -12.55 6.83 10.74
N GLY A 45 -13.31 5.78 10.97
CA GLY A 45 -13.43 4.63 10.07
C GLY A 45 -12.24 3.67 10.17
N TRP A 46 -11.46 3.72 11.25
CA TRP A 46 -10.37 2.78 11.49
C TRP A 46 -10.91 1.47 12.04
N SER A 47 -10.88 0.42 11.24
CA SER A 47 -11.19 -0.94 11.69
C SER A 47 -9.97 -1.60 12.33
N ALA A 48 -10.19 -2.73 13.01
CA ALA A 48 -9.13 -3.56 13.57
C ALA A 48 -8.04 -3.88 12.52
N LEU A 49 -8.45 -4.22 11.28
CA LEU A 49 -7.52 -4.53 10.21
C LEU A 49 -6.70 -3.31 9.75
N HIS A 50 -7.27 -2.10 9.75
CA HIS A 50 -6.51 -0.88 9.48
C HIS A 50 -5.41 -0.65 10.53
N LEU A 51 -5.76 -0.79 11.81
CA LEU A 51 -4.82 -0.56 12.93
C LEU A 51 -3.69 -1.61 12.93
N ALA A 52 -4.04 -2.89 12.77
CA ALA A 52 -3.06 -3.97 12.69
C ALA A 52 -2.10 -3.79 11.49
N ALA A 53 -2.64 -3.45 10.32
CA ALA A 53 -1.85 -3.25 9.10
C ALA A 53 -0.92 -2.02 9.19
N LEU A 54 -1.42 -0.89 9.74
CA LEU A 54 -0.65 0.34 9.93
C LEU A 54 0.53 0.15 10.88
N ASN A 55 0.37 -0.67 11.92
CA ASN A 55 1.32 -0.84 13.02
C ASN A 55 2.19 -2.11 12.88
N ALA A 56 2.25 -2.75 11.70
CA ALA A 56 3.02 -3.97 11.44
C ALA A 56 2.64 -5.16 12.35
N ARG A 57 1.39 -5.24 12.78
CA ARG A 57 0.90 -6.29 13.68
C ARG A 57 0.51 -7.55 12.88
N THR A 58 1.51 -8.21 12.30
CA THR A 58 1.28 -9.31 11.33
C THR A 58 0.41 -10.42 11.91
N ALA A 59 0.66 -10.86 13.16
CA ALA A 59 -0.14 -11.90 13.78
C ALA A 59 -1.63 -11.50 13.96
N ALA A 60 -1.90 -10.23 14.30
CA ALA A 60 -3.26 -9.72 14.37
C ALA A 60 -3.90 -9.60 12.97
N VAL A 61 -3.12 -9.17 11.94
CA VAL A 61 -3.59 -9.19 10.55
C VAL A 61 -4.01 -10.60 10.14
N GLU A 62 -3.17 -11.60 10.39
CA GLU A 62 -3.47 -13.01 10.08
C GLU A 62 -4.73 -13.49 10.81
N ALA A 63 -4.86 -13.23 12.11
CA ALA A 63 -6.05 -13.60 12.88
C ALA A 63 -7.34 -12.94 12.35
N LEU A 64 -7.26 -11.68 11.89
CA LEU A 64 -8.40 -10.96 11.34
C LEU A 64 -8.82 -11.48 9.97
N ILE A 65 -7.86 -11.73 9.06
CA ILE A 65 -8.16 -12.19 7.69
C ILE A 65 -8.63 -13.65 7.62
N GLU A 66 -8.43 -14.44 8.68
CA GLU A 66 -9.01 -15.79 8.81
C GLU A 66 -10.53 -15.75 8.97
N HIS A 67 -11.11 -14.64 9.42
CA HIS A 67 -12.54 -14.54 9.68
C HIS A 67 -13.34 -14.34 8.38
N PRO A 68 -14.34 -15.18 8.07
CA PRO A 68 -15.01 -15.20 6.77
C PRO A 68 -15.79 -13.93 6.42
N ALA A 69 -16.16 -13.13 7.43
CA ALA A 69 -16.93 -11.90 7.22
C ALA A 69 -16.04 -10.64 7.20
N ILE A 70 -14.71 -10.78 7.11
CA ILE A 70 -13.81 -9.62 7.06
C ILE A 70 -13.99 -8.81 5.77
N ASP A 71 -14.12 -7.50 5.88
CA ASP A 71 -13.93 -6.58 4.74
C ASP A 71 -12.47 -6.17 4.66
N VAL A 72 -11.69 -6.95 3.90
CA VAL A 72 -10.26 -6.76 3.71
C VAL A 72 -9.94 -5.47 2.93
N ASN A 73 -10.92 -4.91 2.22
CA ASN A 73 -10.81 -3.68 1.41
C ASN A 73 -11.49 -2.46 2.05
N SER A 74 -11.88 -2.57 3.32
CA SER A 74 -12.52 -1.48 4.06
C SER A 74 -11.74 -0.16 3.93
N ARG A 75 -12.48 0.96 3.97
CA ARG A 75 -11.89 2.30 3.76
C ARG A 75 -12.20 3.20 4.95
N ASN A 76 -11.17 3.78 5.53
CA ASN A 76 -11.35 4.80 6.55
C ASN A 76 -11.80 6.15 5.95
N LYS A 77 -11.99 7.18 6.77
CA LYS A 77 -12.42 8.52 6.31
C LYS A 77 -11.43 9.17 5.31
N TRP A 78 -10.16 8.80 5.33
CA TRP A 78 -9.14 9.22 4.36
C TRP A 78 -9.11 8.36 3.10
N LYS A 79 -10.08 7.43 2.97
CA LYS A 79 -10.18 6.44 1.90
C LYS A 79 -9.01 5.45 1.84
N SER A 80 -8.20 5.40 2.89
CA SER A 80 -7.10 4.45 2.97
C SER A 80 -7.63 3.05 3.25
N THR A 81 -7.04 2.05 2.58
CA THR A 81 -7.28 0.63 2.85
C THR A 81 -6.16 0.07 3.74
N PRO A 82 -6.36 -1.06 4.44
CA PRO A 82 -5.31 -1.71 5.21
C PRO A 82 -4.04 -1.97 4.37
N LEU A 83 -4.22 -2.45 3.12
CA LEU A 83 -3.11 -2.70 2.20
C LEU A 83 -2.34 -1.41 1.86
N SER A 84 -3.01 -0.30 1.59
CA SER A 84 -2.35 0.97 1.28
C SER A 84 -1.56 1.53 2.46
N LEU A 85 -2.09 1.39 3.68
CA LEU A 85 -1.42 1.82 4.91
C LEU A 85 -0.15 1.01 5.18
N ALA A 86 -0.24 -0.33 5.10
CA ALA A 86 0.90 -1.21 5.25
C ALA A 86 1.97 -0.92 4.18
N SER A 87 1.54 -0.66 2.93
CA SER A 87 2.44 -0.38 1.81
C SER A 87 3.17 0.94 1.95
N ALA A 88 2.48 1.99 2.44
CA ALA A 88 3.10 3.28 2.73
C ALA A 88 4.17 3.21 3.83
N ARG A 89 4.07 2.23 4.72
CA ARG A 89 4.99 2.00 5.86
C ARG A 89 6.04 0.92 5.61
N GLY A 90 5.96 0.17 4.50
CA GLY A 90 6.92 -0.89 4.19
C GLY A 90 6.72 -2.17 5.01
N HIS A 91 5.52 -2.45 5.51
CA HIS A 91 5.26 -3.60 6.38
C HIS A 91 5.11 -4.90 5.58
N HIS A 92 6.21 -5.39 5.03
CA HIS A 92 6.28 -6.53 4.12
C HIS A 92 5.50 -7.76 4.60
N ALA A 93 5.67 -8.20 5.87
CA ALA A 93 5.02 -9.39 6.38
C ALA A 93 3.48 -9.26 6.44
N SER A 94 2.97 -8.10 6.87
CA SER A 94 1.53 -7.82 6.89
C SER A 94 0.95 -7.75 5.47
N ILE A 95 1.70 -7.18 4.52
CA ILE A 95 1.31 -7.13 3.10
C ILE A 95 1.27 -8.54 2.51
N LEU A 96 2.29 -9.38 2.82
CA LEU A 96 2.33 -10.77 2.37
C LEU A 96 1.12 -11.58 2.86
N ALA A 97 0.62 -11.31 4.07
CA ALA A 97 -0.62 -11.91 4.57
C ALA A 97 -1.84 -11.38 3.79
N LEU A 98 -1.96 -10.06 3.65
CA LEU A 98 -3.11 -9.41 2.98
C LEU A 98 -3.26 -9.83 1.51
N VAL A 99 -2.17 -9.90 0.74
CA VAL A 99 -2.24 -10.22 -0.70
C VAL A 99 -2.64 -11.68 -0.99
N LYS A 100 -2.60 -12.56 0.01
CA LYS A 100 -3.09 -13.93 -0.10
C LYS A 100 -4.61 -14.05 0.05
N HIS A 101 -5.27 -13.01 0.57
CA HIS A 101 -6.71 -13.05 0.74
C HIS A 101 -7.41 -13.00 -0.63
N PRO A 102 -8.37 -13.91 -0.92
CA PRO A 102 -8.94 -14.05 -2.27
C PRO A 102 -9.71 -12.82 -2.75
N GLU A 103 -10.25 -12.03 -1.82
CA GLU A 103 -11.03 -10.83 -2.13
C GLU A 103 -10.19 -9.55 -2.13
N ILE A 104 -8.86 -9.63 -1.99
CA ILE A 104 -8.02 -8.42 -1.94
C ILE A 104 -8.06 -7.64 -3.26
N GLU A 105 -8.41 -6.37 -3.18
CA GLU A 105 -8.35 -5.44 -4.30
C GLU A 105 -6.97 -4.79 -4.36
N ILE A 106 -5.96 -5.51 -4.87
CA ILE A 106 -4.56 -5.05 -4.87
C ILE A 106 -4.37 -3.71 -5.59
N ASN A 107 -5.23 -3.41 -6.57
CA ASN A 107 -5.24 -2.19 -7.36
C ASN A 107 -6.25 -1.14 -6.86
N ALA A 108 -6.80 -1.33 -5.66
CA ALA A 108 -7.72 -0.36 -5.07
C ALA A 108 -7.09 1.04 -5.03
N ARG A 109 -7.85 2.04 -5.48
CA ARG A 109 -7.46 3.45 -5.35
C ARG A 109 -7.74 3.89 -3.91
N ALA A 110 -6.70 4.02 -3.12
CA ALA A 110 -6.74 4.47 -1.74
C ALA A 110 -6.27 5.92 -1.64
N ASP A 111 -6.83 6.69 -0.77
CA ASP A 111 -6.65 8.12 -0.52
C ASP A 111 -7.45 9.06 -1.45
N TYR A 112 -7.40 10.35 -1.12
CA TYR A 112 -8.09 11.39 -1.89
C TYR A 112 -7.47 11.63 -3.27
N TYR A 113 -6.18 11.33 -3.42
CA TYR A 113 -5.45 11.46 -4.68
C TYR A 113 -5.65 10.24 -5.59
N GLY A 114 -6.26 9.16 -5.09
CA GLY A 114 -6.52 7.93 -5.84
C GLY A 114 -5.25 7.12 -6.11
N ARG A 115 -4.29 7.18 -5.20
CA ARG A 115 -3.08 6.37 -5.28
C ARG A 115 -3.36 4.92 -4.89
N THR A 116 -2.65 4.00 -5.52
CA THR A 116 -2.69 2.56 -5.18
C THR A 116 -1.64 2.23 -4.12
N ALA A 117 -1.74 1.03 -3.53
CA ALA A 117 -0.73 0.50 -2.61
C ALA A 117 0.67 0.51 -3.24
N LEU A 118 0.78 0.18 -4.54
CA LEU A 118 2.04 0.21 -5.28
C LEU A 118 2.62 1.63 -5.39
N ILE A 119 1.77 2.63 -5.65
CA ILE A 119 2.21 4.04 -5.71
C ILE A 119 2.72 4.51 -4.35
N GLU A 120 2.03 4.14 -3.26
CA GLU A 120 2.48 4.50 -1.90
C GLU A 120 3.80 3.82 -1.53
N ALA A 121 3.98 2.53 -1.84
CA ALA A 121 5.23 1.82 -1.61
C ALA A 121 6.40 2.44 -2.40
N ALA A 122 6.17 2.74 -3.67
CA ALA A 122 7.18 3.35 -4.55
C ALA A 122 7.57 4.76 -4.11
N LYS A 123 6.60 5.57 -3.70
CA LYS A 123 6.79 6.92 -3.17
C LYS A 123 7.68 6.94 -1.92
N ASN A 124 7.58 5.92 -1.08
CA ASN A 124 8.34 5.81 0.17
C ASN A 124 9.59 4.91 0.04
N GLY A 125 9.89 4.40 -1.15
CA GLY A 125 11.13 3.67 -1.44
C GLY A 125 11.19 2.23 -0.94
N HIS A 126 10.05 1.62 -0.64
CA HIS A 126 9.98 0.25 -0.13
C HIS A 126 10.10 -0.78 -1.26
N LEU A 127 11.34 -1.05 -1.71
CA LEU A 127 11.62 -1.91 -2.86
C LEU A 127 11.08 -3.34 -2.70
N ASP A 128 11.23 -3.92 -1.53
CA ASP A 128 10.73 -5.26 -1.19
C ASP A 128 9.21 -5.36 -1.30
N VAL A 129 8.51 -4.33 -0.82
CA VAL A 129 7.05 -4.21 -0.96
C VAL A 129 6.64 -3.99 -2.41
N VAL A 130 7.36 -3.14 -3.15
CA VAL A 130 7.10 -2.94 -4.58
C VAL A 130 7.21 -4.26 -5.35
N LYS A 131 8.27 -5.05 -5.10
CA LYS A 131 8.43 -6.38 -5.70
C LYS A 131 7.26 -7.29 -5.35
N LEU A 132 6.94 -7.40 -4.06
CA LEU A 132 5.84 -8.23 -3.58
C LEU A 132 4.51 -7.87 -4.25
N LEU A 133 4.17 -6.59 -4.32
CA LEU A 133 2.92 -6.13 -4.94
C LEU A 133 2.88 -6.44 -6.45
N VAL A 134 3.98 -6.18 -7.18
CA VAL A 134 4.07 -6.46 -8.63
C VAL A 134 4.01 -7.96 -8.95
N GLU A 135 4.60 -8.80 -8.12
CA GLU A 135 4.54 -10.26 -8.23
C GLU A 135 3.13 -10.79 -7.97
N ASN A 136 2.35 -10.11 -7.12
CA ASN A 136 0.96 -10.46 -6.83
C ASN A 136 -0.07 -9.72 -7.70
N GLY A 137 0.35 -9.12 -8.81
CA GLY A 137 -0.56 -8.59 -9.83
C GLY A 137 -0.91 -7.11 -9.71
N ALA A 138 -0.15 -6.33 -8.94
CA ALA A 138 -0.30 -4.88 -8.94
C ALA A 138 0.03 -4.30 -10.33
N ASP A 139 -0.87 -3.47 -10.86
CA ASP A 139 -0.69 -2.82 -12.15
C ASP A 139 0.23 -1.60 -12.02
N VAL A 140 1.43 -1.71 -12.58
CA VAL A 140 2.46 -0.67 -12.56
C VAL A 140 2.07 0.59 -13.34
N ASN A 141 1.04 0.50 -14.19
CA ASN A 141 0.60 1.57 -15.09
C ASN A 141 -0.51 2.45 -14.51
N LEU A 142 -1.09 2.04 -13.39
CA LEU A 142 -2.09 2.86 -12.73
C LEU A 142 -1.47 4.16 -12.23
N SER A 143 -2.16 5.26 -12.53
CA SER A 143 -1.81 6.60 -12.08
C SER A 143 -2.77 7.09 -11.00
N ASP A 144 -2.37 8.14 -10.30
CA ASP A 144 -3.26 8.91 -9.44
C ASP A 144 -4.41 9.54 -10.23
N LYS A 145 -5.35 10.21 -9.56
CA LYS A 145 -6.50 10.87 -10.21
C LYS A 145 -6.11 11.97 -11.19
N THR A 146 -4.91 12.53 -11.08
CA THR A 146 -4.42 13.55 -12.01
C THR A 146 -3.97 12.95 -13.33
N GLY A 147 -3.76 11.63 -13.38
CA GLY A 147 -3.17 10.94 -14.53
C GLY A 147 -1.68 11.21 -14.73
N ARG A 148 -1.05 11.92 -13.79
CA ARG A 148 0.34 12.41 -13.95
C ARG A 148 1.36 11.63 -13.15
N ASN A 149 0.96 10.93 -12.08
CA ASN A 149 1.87 10.24 -11.20
C ASN A 149 1.48 8.76 -11.11
N ASN A 150 2.40 7.90 -11.45
CA ASN A 150 2.35 6.46 -11.20
C ASN A 150 3.49 6.05 -10.25
N ALA A 151 3.63 4.75 -10.01
CA ALA A 151 4.68 4.23 -9.13
C ALA A 151 6.09 4.64 -9.58
N LEU A 152 6.39 4.60 -10.89
CA LEU A 152 7.70 5.00 -11.43
C LEU A 152 7.98 6.49 -11.17
N ILE A 153 7.04 7.36 -11.48
CA ILE A 153 7.22 8.82 -11.30
C ILE A 153 7.37 9.18 -9.82
N GLU A 154 6.59 8.57 -8.94
CA GLU A 154 6.71 8.81 -7.49
C GLU A 154 8.04 8.28 -6.94
N ALA A 155 8.55 7.14 -7.42
CA ALA A 155 9.89 6.65 -7.08
C ALA A 155 11.00 7.62 -7.53
N ILE A 156 10.90 8.14 -8.75
CA ILE A 156 11.89 9.12 -9.28
C ILE A 156 11.87 10.40 -8.44
N LYS A 157 10.70 10.96 -8.15
CA LYS A 157 10.52 12.14 -7.30
C LYS A 157 11.11 11.96 -5.90
N GLY A 158 10.90 10.77 -5.31
CA GLY A 158 11.44 10.38 -4.01
C GLY A 158 12.94 10.06 -4.04
N ARG A 159 13.58 10.05 -5.24
CA ARG A 159 14.95 9.59 -5.46
C ARG A 159 15.20 8.12 -5.07
N HIS A 160 14.17 7.30 -5.13
CA HIS A 160 14.22 5.86 -4.87
C HIS A 160 14.63 5.12 -6.14
N TYR A 161 15.89 5.27 -6.53
CA TYR A 161 16.40 4.82 -7.84
C TYR A 161 16.38 3.31 -8.03
N GLU A 162 16.53 2.54 -6.95
CA GLU A 162 16.40 1.07 -6.99
C GLU A 162 14.97 0.65 -7.31
N VAL A 163 13.98 1.33 -6.74
CA VAL A 163 12.56 1.11 -7.05
C VAL A 163 12.27 1.49 -8.51
N ALA A 164 12.74 2.66 -8.96
CA ALA A 164 12.57 3.08 -10.34
C ALA A 164 13.21 2.11 -11.31
N GLY A 165 14.44 1.65 -11.02
CA GLY A 165 15.16 0.66 -11.80
C GLY A 165 14.40 -0.66 -11.91
N TYR A 166 13.89 -1.19 -10.80
CA TYR A 166 13.08 -2.41 -10.80
C TYR A 166 11.80 -2.29 -11.66
N LEU A 167 11.09 -1.17 -11.51
CA LEU A 167 9.87 -0.93 -12.30
C LEU A 167 10.14 -0.88 -13.80
N LEU A 168 11.25 -0.26 -14.22
CA LEU A 168 11.70 -0.23 -15.62
C LEU A 168 12.10 -1.63 -16.12
N ASP A 169 12.86 -2.40 -15.31
CA ASP A 169 13.29 -3.75 -15.65
C ASP A 169 12.13 -4.77 -15.73
N SER A 170 11.03 -4.49 -15.04
CA SER A 170 9.86 -5.38 -15.03
C SER A 170 9.24 -5.59 -16.41
N ARG A 171 9.56 -4.74 -17.39
CA ARG A 171 9.00 -4.70 -18.76
C ARG A 171 7.46 -4.64 -18.80
N LYS A 172 6.83 -4.32 -17.67
CA LYS A 172 5.36 -4.17 -17.54
C LYS A 172 4.90 -2.74 -17.78
N MET A 173 5.84 -1.78 -17.89
CA MET A 173 5.53 -0.38 -18.09
C MET A 173 4.95 -0.11 -19.49
N ASN A 174 3.86 0.65 -19.51
CA ASN A 174 3.25 1.11 -20.76
C ASN A 174 3.58 2.60 -20.99
N PHE A 175 4.35 2.86 -22.05
CA PHE A 175 4.79 4.21 -22.42
C PHE A 175 3.92 4.88 -23.49
N LEU A 176 2.70 4.40 -23.75
CA LEU A 176 1.79 5.05 -24.71
C LEU A 176 1.34 6.45 -24.24
N ASN A 177 1.16 6.63 -22.95
CA ASN A 177 0.80 7.94 -22.41
C ASN A 177 1.96 8.93 -22.52
N LYS A 178 1.81 9.91 -23.45
CA LYS A 178 2.84 10.92 -23.74
C LYS A 178 3.14 11.79 -22.52
N ASP A 179 2.13 12.17 -21.75
CA ASP A 179 2.31 13.07 -20.60
C ASP A 179 3.07 12.35 -19.48
N MET A 180 2.78 11.07 -19.27
CA MET A 180 3.52 10.26 -18.29
C MET A 180 4.99 10.07 -18.70
N ARG A 181 5.27 9.80 -19.99
CA ARG A 181 6.66 9.74 -20.48
C ARG A 181 7.39 11.03 -20.24
N LEU A 182 6.77 12.15 -20.65
CA LEU A 182 7.39 13.48 -20.49
C LEU A 182 7.64 13.80 -19.02
N ASN A 183 6.69 13.51 -18.14
CA ASN A 183 6.87 13.70 -16.70
C ASN A 183 8.01 12.84 -16.14
N ALA A 184 8.12 11.56 -16.54
CA ALA A 184 9.20 10.69 -16.09
C ALA A 184 10.57 11.24 -16.53
N LEU A 185 10.70 11.69 -17.78
CA LEU A 185 11.94 12.28 -18.30
C LEU A 185 12.29 13.60 -17.61
N ILE A 186 11.32 14.49 -17.40
CA ILE A 186 11.53 15.77 -16.70
C ILE A 186 12.04 15.52 -15.27
N TRP A 187 11.41 14.62 -14.53
CA TRP A 187 11.83 14.32 -13.17
C TRP A 187 13.17 13.58 -13.13
N ALA A 188 13.42 12.63 -14.04
CA ALA A 188 14.74 11.99 -14.16
C ALA A 188 15.85 13.00 -14.45
N GLY A 189 15.63 13.94 -15.36
CA GLY A 189 16.56 15.03 -15.66
C GLY A 189 16.85 15.93 -14.45
N SER A 190 15.81 16.25 -13.66
CA SER A 190 15.97 17.07 -12.45
C SER A 190 16.71 16.37 -11.31
N CYS A 191 16.77 15.04 -11.33
CA CYS A 191 17.48 14.25 -10.33
C CYS A 191 18.99 14.16 -10.55
N HIS A 192 19.50 14.64 -11.68
CA HIS A 192 20.94 14.58 -12.07
C HIS A 192 21.52 13.15 -11.95
N ASN A 193 20.74 12.15 -12.36
CA ASN A 193 21.16 10.75 -12.39
C ASN A 193 21.21 10.24 -13.84
N PRO A 194 22.39 10.29 -14.51
CA PRO A 194 22.51 9.90 -15.90
C PRO A 194 22.13 8.45 -16.18
N GLN A 195 22.46 7.54 -15.26
CA GLN A 195 22.14 6.12 -15.40
C GLN A 195 20.64 5.86 -15.41
N LEU A 196 19.88 6.61 -14.60
CA LEU A 196 18.43 6.52 -14.60
C LEU A 196 17.82 7.07 -15.90
N ILE A 197 18.38 8.17 -16.43
CA ILE A 197 17.92 8.76 -17.69
C ILE A 197 18.15 7.77 -18.83
N GLU A 198 19.37 7.25 -18.98
CA GLU A 198 19.71 6.23 -19.97
C GLU A 198 18.78 5.03 -19.90
N LYS A 199 18.61 4.47 -18.70
CA LYS A 199 17.72 3.32 -18.49
C LYS A 199 16.26 3.61 -18.85
N LEU A 200 15.78 4.82 -18.57
CA LEU A 200 14.42 5.23 -18.92
C LEU A 200 14.26 5.39 -20.44
N GLU A 201 15.23 6.00 -21.11
CA GLU A 201 15.26 6.16 -22.56
C GLU A 201 15.30 4.81 -23.27
N ASP A 202 16.16 3.89 -22.82
CA ASP A 202 16.22 2.51 -23.32
C ASP A 202 14.92 1.75 -23.15
N SER A 203 14.27 1.91 -21.99
CA SER A 203 12.98 1.26 -21.72
C SER A 203 11.87 1.79 -22.62
N ILE A 204 11.85 3.10 -22.87
CA ILE A 204 10.93 3.75 -23.81
C ILE A 204 11.20 3.26 -25.24
N HIS A 205 12.46 3.24 -25.66
CA HIS A 205 12.87 2.78 -27.01
C HIS A 205 12.45 1.33 -27.24
N THR A 206 12.81 0.43 -26.33
CA THR A 206 12.46 -0.99 -26.38
C THR A 206 10.93 -1.21 -26.44
N PHE A 207 10.16 -0.41 -25.74
CA PHE A 207 8.69 -0.48 -25.75
C PHE A 207 8.10 -0.16 -27.13
N PHE A 208 8.71 0.78 -27.89
CA PHE A 208 8.22 1.16 -29.21
C PHE A 208 8.76 0.28 -30.35
N GLU A 209 9.97 -0.29 -30.21
CA GLU A 209 10.52 -1.22 -31.20
C GLU A 209 9.93 -2.61 -31.12
N GLY A 210 9.45 -3.02 -29.95
CA GLY A 210 8.80 -4.35 -29.73
C GLY A 210 7.34 -4.42 -30.19
N LYS A 211 6.82 -3.37 -30.84
CA LYS A 211 5.48 -3.30 -31.44
C LYS A 211 5.55 -3.28 -32.94
#